data_97f49220eaf410d523598b8534e46003
#
_entry.id   97f49220eaf410d523598b8534e46003
#
_cell.length_a   1.000
_cell.length_b   1.000
_cell.length_c   1.000
_cell.angle_alpha   90.00
_cell.angle_beta   90.00
_cell.angle_gamma   90.00
#
_symmetry.space_group_name_H-M   'P 1'
#
loop_
_entity.id
_entity.type
_entity.pdbx_description
1 polymer ?
#
loop_
_entity_poly.entity_id
_entity_poly.type
_entity_poly.pdbx_seq_one_letter_code
_entity_poly.pdbx_strand_id
1 'polypeptide(L)'
;MTFVMDWGHLLGRIHAPGLKSKGVSIDVCSMIDRYLSLDGALGAELQQAMTPAEAVELLKDGVRRSTSGETSTRNRTALLSDAAGGQYPYAAVLSCIDSRAPVEQIFDAASGDLFVARVAGNVASPDLTASLEYATKY
;
A
#
# COMPACT_ATOMS: atom_id res chain seq x y z
N MET A 1 -6.31 2.63 -6.08
CA MET A 1 -6.00 4.06 -5.77
C MET A 1 -4.52 4.30 -5.99
N THR A 2 -4.14 5.32 -6.75
CA THR A 2 -2.73 5.58 -7.12
C THR A 2 -2.14 6.65 -6.22
N PHE A 3 -0.99 6.36 -5.61
CA PHE A 3 -0.22 7.31 -4.81
C PHE A 3 1.07 7.70 -5.53
N VAL A 4 1.38 8.98 -5.54
CA VAL A 4 2.67 9.50 -5.98
C VAL A 4 3.43 9.95 -4.75
N MET A 5 4.59 9.32 -4.49
CA MET A 5 5.48 9.73 -3.40
C MET A 5 6.49 10.75 -3.93
N ASP A 6 6.47 11.95 -3.36
CA ASP A 6 7.51 12.96 -3.55
C ASP A 6 8.54 12.84 -2.42
N TRP A 7 9.78 12.51 -2.77
CA TRP A 7 10.90 12.28 -1.85
C TRP A 7 11.51 13.56 -1.29
N GLY A 8 11.16 14.73 -1.86
CA GLY A 8 11.68 16.00 -1.36
C GLY A 8 11.21 16.38 0.05
N HIS A 9 10.18 15.72 0.55
CA HIS A 9 9.57 15.99 1.86
C HIS A 9 9.17 14.67 2.56
N LEU A 10 10.16 13.88 2.95
CA LEU A 10 10.02 12.50 3.47
C LEU A 10 9.08 12.29 4.68
N LEU A 11 8.49 13.32 5.23
CA LEU A 11 7.66 13.22 6.43
C LEU A 11 6.29 13.88 6.34
N GLY A 12 5.78 14.23 5.17
CA GLY A 12 4.65 15.12 5.23
C GLY A 12 3.46 14.99 4.30
N ARG A 13 3.52 14.39 3.12
CA ARG A 13 2.34 14.40 2.24
C ARG A 13 2.18 13.14 1.39
N ILE A 14 1.29 12.28 1.82
CA ILE A 14 0.64 11.32 0.91
C ILE A 14 -0.41 12.11 0.13
N HIS A 15 -0.21 12.27 -1.19
CA HIS A 15 -1.18 12.96 -2.03
C HIS A 15 -2.08 11.93 -2.70
N ALA A 16 -3.35 11.93 -2.33
CA ALA A 16 -4.39 11.14 -2.99
C ALA A 16 -5.32 12.10 -3.75
N PRO A 17 -5.12 12.30 -5.07
CA PRO A 17 -6.01 13.15 -5.83
C PRO A 17 -7.42 12.54 -5.90
N GLY A 18 -8.43 13.29 -5.47
CA GLY A 18 -9.83 12.93 -5.67
C GLY A 18 -10.59 12.34 -4.49
N LEU A 19 -10.00 12.24 -3.29
CA LEU A 19 -10.71 11.78 -2.10
C LEU A 19 -11.64 12.90 -1.58
N LYS A 20 -12.88 12.93 -2.06
CA LYS A 20 -13.96 13.65 -1.36
C LYS A 20 -14.45 12.75 -0.24
N SER A 21 -14.23 13.15 1.01
CA SER A 21 -14.79 12.52 2.19
C SER A 21 -16.32 12.61 2.14
N LYS A 22 -16.99 11.56 1.69
CA LYS A 22 -18.38 11.34 2.05
C LYS A 22 -18.35 10.76 3.45
N GLY A 23 -19.01 11.44 4.39
CA GLY A 23 -19.02 11.12 5.81
C GLY A 23 -19.56 9.71 6.12
N VAL A 24 -18.71 8.74 6.02
CA VAL A 24 -18.86 7.42 6.62
C VAL A 24 -17.93 7.42 7.82
N SER A 25 -18.47 7.18 8.99
CA SER A 25 -17.68 6.88 10.19
C SER A 25 -17.01 5.53 9.94
N ILE A 26 -15.80 5.58 9.38
CA ILE A 26 -15.01 4.39 9.12
C ILE A 26 -14.36 4.01 10.43
N ASP A 27 -14.57 2.79 10.89
CA ASP A 27 -13.77 2.21 11.97
C ASP A 27 -12.40 1.78 11.43
N VAL A 28 -11.57 2.79 11.17
CA VAL A 28 -10.19 2.62 10.68
C VAL A 28 -9.40 1.70 11.59
N CYS A 29 -9.60 1.79 12.92
CA CYS A 29 -8.91 0.93 13.87
C CYS A 29 -9.22 -0.55 13.62
N SER A 30 -10.50 -0.87 13.43
CA SER A 30 -10.92 -2.24 13.12
C SER A 30 -10.32 -2.76 11.81
N MET A 31 -10.18 -1.92 10.79
CA MET A 31 -9.52 -2.30 9.54
C MET A 31 -8.03 -2.57 9.73
N ILE A 32 -7.34 -1.71 10.45
CA ILE A 32 -5.92 -1.89 10.78
C ILE A 32 -5.72 -3.17 11.61
N ASP A 33 -6.54 -3.40 12.63
CA ASP A 33 -6.47 -4.60 13.47
C ASP A 33 -6.68 -5.88 12.64
N ARG A 34 -7.66 -5.88 11.73
CA ARG A 34 -7.89 -7.00 10.81
C ARG A 34 -6.68 -7.25 9.92
N TYR A 35 -6.10 -6.19 9.35
CA TYR A 35 -4.91 -6.31 8.50
C TYR A 35 -3.71 -6.83 9.28
N LEU A 36 -3.46 -6.33 10.49
CA LEU A 36 -2.33 -6.75 11.33
C LEU A 36 -2.50 -8.15 11.90
N SER A 37 -3.73 -8.65 12.00
CA SER A 37 -4.02 -10.02 12.43
C SER A 37 -3.78 -11.09 11.36
N LEU A 38 -3.48 -10.70 10.10
CA LEU A 38 -3.18 -11.64 9.04
C LEU A 38 -1.82 -12.32 9.28
N ASP A 39 -1.79 -13.64 9.22
CA ASP A 39 -0.54 -14.42 9.23
C ASP A 39 0.08 -14.53 7.83
N GLY A 40 -0.77 -14.59 6.79
CA GLY A 40 -0.43 -14.71 5.38
C GLY A 40 -0.69 -13.44 4.57
N ALA A 41 -0.95 -13.61 3.26
CA ALA A 41 -1.22 -12.51 2.34
C ALA A 41 -2.63 -11.92 2.52
N LEU A 42 -2.80 -10.67 2.08
CA LEU A 42 -4.11 -10.05 1.96
C LEU A 42 -4.98 -10.85 0.98
N GLY A 43 -6.20 -11.18 1.37
CA GLY A 43 -7.14 -11.90 0.52
C GLY A 43 -8.20 -11.00 -0.13
N ALA A 44 -8.90 -11.54 -1.13
CA ALA A 44 -9.93 -10.83 -1.89
C ALA A 44 -11.01 -10.21 -1.01
N GLU A 45 -11.47 -10.92 0.02
CA GLU A 45 -12.53 -10.44 0.91
C GLU A 45 -12.16 -9.14 1.62
N LEU A 46 -10.95 -9.08 2.20
CA LEU A 46 -10.50 -7.89 2.92
C LEU A 46 -10.19 -6.74 1.96
N GLN A 47 -9.57 -7.04 0.81
CA GLN A 47 -9.30 -6.04 -0.23
C GLN A 47 -10.59 -5.38 -0.75
N GLN A 48 -11.62 -6.18 -1.03
CA GLN A 48 -12.92 -5.67 -1.53
C GLN A 48 -13.71 -4.89 -0.46
N ALA A 49 -13.55 -5.26 0.81
CA ALA A 49 -14.18 -4.54 1.91
C ALA A 49 -13.49 -3.20 2.24
N MET A 50 -12.22 -3.04 1.83
CA MET A 50 -11.42 -1.86 2.15
C MET A 50 -11.82 -0.66 1.29
N THR A 51 -12.19 0.44 1.92
CA THR A 51 -12.42 1.71 1.24
C THR A 51 -11.10 2.42 0.91
N PRO A 52 -11.06 3.33 -0.08
CA PRO A 52 -9.88 4.14 -0.37
C PRO A 52 -9.36 4.95 0.83
N ALA A 53 -10.24 5.40 1.72
CA ALA A 53 -9.85 6.13 2.92
C ALA A 53 -9.13 5.22 3.92
N GLU A 54 -9.63 4.01 4.14
CA GLU A 54 -8.98 3.00 4.99
C GLU A 54 -7.62 2.59 4.43
N ALA A 55 -7.49 2.42 3.11
CA ALA A 55 -6.21 2.13 2.48
C ALA A 55 -5.17 3.24 2.74
N VAL A 56 -5.58 4.52 2.69
CA VAL A 56 -4.69 5.66 3.03
C VAL A 56 -4.25 5.61 4.49
N GLU A 57 -5.18 5.38 5.40
CA GLU A 57 -4.85 5.34 6.84
C GLU A 57 -3.98 4.11 7.16
N LEU A 58 -4.19 2.98 6.50
CA LEU A 58 -3.33 1.80 6.63
C LEU A 58 -1.89 2.09 6.17
N LEU A 59 -1.71 2.80 5.05
CA LEU A 59 -0.39 3.23 4.60
C LEU A 59 0.27 4.19 5.60
N LYS A 60 -0.47 5.15 6.16
CA LYS A 60 0.05 6.08 7.19
C LYS A 60 0.45 5.33 8.46
N ASP A 61 -0.37 4.39 8.89
CA ASP A 61 -0.07 3.55 10.05
C ASP A 61 1.17 2.68 9.81
N GLY A 62 1.34 2.14 8.60
CA GLY A 62 2.54 1.41 8.19
C GLY A 62 3.81 2.27 8.27
N VAL A 63 3.76 3.53 7.82
CA VAL A 63 4.87 4.49 7.99
C VAL A 63 5.19 4.71 9.48
N ARG A 64 4.16 4.86 10.32
CA ARG A 64 4.35 5.00 11.77
C ARG A 64 5.06 3.79 12.35
N ARG A 65 4.60 2.57 12.05
CA ARG A 65 5.23 1.33 12.53
C ARG A 65 6.66 1.18 12.03
N SER A 66 6.91 1.45 10.76
CA SER A 66 8.24 1.38 10.15
C SER A 66 9.22 2.36 10.80
N THR A 67 8.78 3.56 11.16
CA THR A 67 9.63 4.59 11.79
C THR A 67 9.82 4.39 13.28
N SER A 68 8.86 3.76 13.97
CA SER A 68 9.00 3.44 15.41
C SER A 68 9.71 2.12 15.68
N GLY A 69 9.97 1.30 14.64
CA GLY A 69 10.54 -0.04 14.79
C GLY A 69 9.52 -1.10 15.24
N GLU A 70 8.22 -0.77 15.21
CA GLU A 70 7.11 -1.68 15.57
C GLU A 70 6.53 -2.38 14.34
N THR A 71 7.40 -2.85 13.44
CA THR A 71 6.97 -3.49 12.20
C THR A 71 6.21 -4.77 12.45
N SER A 72 5.21 -5.03 11.60
CA SER A 72 4.45 -6.27 11.61
C SER A 72 5.35 -7.47 11.24
N THR A 73 5.10 -8.61 11.88
CA THR A 73 5.78 -9.86 11.55
C THR A 73 4.78 -10.81 10.91
N ARG A 74 4.94 -11.05 9.60
CA ARG A 74 4.12 -12.05 8.90
C ARG A 74 4.94 -13.27 8.55
N ASN A 75 4.28 -14.42 8.55
CA ASN A 75 4.90 -15.68 8.16
C ASN A 75 5.23 -15.68 6.67
N ARG A 76 6.53 -15.62 6.33
CA ARG A 76 6.99 -15.59 4.94
C ARG A 76 6.52 -16.79 4.12
N THR A 77 6.45 -17.98 4.73
CA THR A 77 6.00 -19.19 4.03
C THR A 77 4.51 -19.12 3.72
N ALA A 78 3.70 -18.65 4.66
CA ALA A 78 2.28 -18.40 4.44
C ALA A 78 2.06 -17.36 3.34
N LEU A 79 2.78 -16.23 3.38
CA LEU A 79 2.73 -15.20 2.33
C LEU A 79 2.98 -15.75 0.93
N LEU A 80 4.02 -16.57 0.76
CA LEU A 80 4.35 -17.17 -0.54
C LEU A 80 3.32 -18.19 -1.00
N SER A 81 2.78 -18.98 -0.08
CA SER A 81 1.72 -19.96 -0.37
C SER A 81 0.44 -19.28 -0.82
N ASP A 82 0.01 -18.26 -0.10
CA ASP A 82 -1.22 -17.53 -0.40
C ASP A 82 -1.10 -16.74 -1.72
N ALA A 83 0.05 -16.10 -1.95
CA ALA A 83 0.33 -15.36 -3.18
C ALA A 83 0.31 -16.26 -4.45
N ALA A 84 0.53 -17.57 -4.32
CA ALA A 84 0.39 -18.50 -5.44
C ALA A 84 -1.05 -18.63 -5.95
N GLY A 85 -2.04 -18.33 -5.11
CA GLY A 85 -3.47 -18.37 -5.45
C GLY A 85 -3.99 -17.09 -6.10
N GLY A 86 -3.26 -15.98 -6.06
CA GLY A 86 -3.65 -14.68 -6.59
C GLY A 86 -2.98 -13.52 -5.87
N GLN A 87 -3.27 -12.29 -6.31
CA GLN A 87 -2.80 -11.08 -5.67
C GLN A 87 -3.98 -10.13 -5.44
N TYR A 88 -4.02 -9.51 -4.27
CA TYR A 88 -5.11 -8.63 -3.84
C TYR A 88 -4.57 -7.34 -3.24
N PRO A 89 -3.78 -6.55 -4.00
CA PRO A 89 -3.16 -5.34 -3.49
C PRO A 89 -4.22 -4.28 -3.17
N TYR A 90 -4.04 -3.60 -2.04
CA TYR A 90 -4.97 -2.55 -1.62
C TYR A 90 -4.59 -1.16 -2.13
N ALA A 91 -3.37 -0.99 -2.67
CA ALA A 91 -2.90 0.28 -3.22
C ALA A 91 -1.88 0.09 -4.34
N ALA A 92 -1.73 1.12 -5.17
CA ALA A 92 -0.65 1.24 -6.15
C ALA A 92 0.23 2.45 -5.81
N VAL A 93 1.55 2.25 -5.83
CA VAL A 93 2.55 3.26 -5.46
C VAL A 93 3.52 3.52 -6.61
N LEU A 94 3.61 4.77 -7.06
CA LEU A 94 4.69 5.22 -7.93
C LEU A 94 5.84 5.76 -7.09
N SER A 95 7.01 5.17 -7.20
CA SER A 95 8.18 5.48 -6.38
C SER A 95 9.46 5.62 -7.21
N CYS A 96 10.50 6.15 -6.56
CA CYS A 96 11.83 6.20 -7.14
C CYS A 96 12.52 4.82 -7.06
N ILE A 97 13.53 4.60 -7.93
CA ILE A 97 14.42 3.44 -7.86
C ILE A 97 15.44 3.53 -6.71
N ASP A 98 15.41 4.55 -5.88
CA ASP A 98 16.33 4.72 -4.74
C ASP A 98 16.36 3.45 -3.88
N SER A 99 17.53 2.79 -3.83
CA SER A 99 17.69 1.50 -3.16
C SER A 99 17.53 1.56 -1.64
N ARG A 100 17.61 2.76 -1.04
CA ARG A 100 17.46 2.99 0.40
C ARG A 100 16.01 3.06 0.83
N ALA A 101 15.08 3.08 -0.12
CA ALA A 101 13.67 3.34 0.12
C ALA A 101 12.77 2.29 -0.57
N PRO A 102 12.86 1.01 -0.18
CA PRO A 102 11.92 -0.01 -0.66
C PRO A 102 10.52 0.30 -0.12
N VAL A 103 9.56 0.38 -1.02
CA VAL A 103 8.19 0.86 -0.75
C VAL A 103 7.51 0.01 0.32
N GLU A 104 7.64 -1.30 0.20
CA GLU A 104 7.03 -2.25 1.14
C GLU A 104 7.57 -2.07 2.56
N GLN A 105 8.87 -1.80 2.72
CA GLN A 105 9.44 -1.53 4.05
C GLN A 105 9.00 -0.19 4.63
N ILE A 106 8.82 0.82 3.77
CA ILE A 106 8.34 2.13 4.22
C ILE A 106 6.93 2.05 4.77
N PHE A 107 6.06 1.31 4.09
CA PHE A 107 4.67 1.17 4.48
C PHE A 107 4.40 -0.04 5.38
N ASP A 108 5.44 -0.76 5.82
CA ASP A 108 5.29 -2.00 6.57
C ASP A 108 4.26 -2.95 5.93
N ALA A 109 4.36 -3.07 4.60
CA ALA A 109 3.49 -3.86 3.77
C ALA A 109 4.13 -5.21 3.41
N ALA A 110 3.32 -6.24 3.32
CA ALA A 110 3.79 -7.55 2.93
C ALA A 110 3.84 -7.73 1.40
N SER A 111 4.46 -8.82 0.95
CA SER A 111 4.46 -9.19 -0.47
C SER A 111 3.02 -9.44 -0.95
N GLY A 112 2.62 -8.76 -2.02
CA GLY A 112 1.27 -8.85 -2.59
C GLY A 112 0.29 -7.78 -2.11
N ASP A 113 0.63 -7.00 -1.08
CA ASP A 113 -0.23 -5.95 -0.54
C ASP A 113 -0.26 -4.68 -1.41
N LEU A 114 0.80 -4.43 -2.18
CA LEU A 114 0.95 -3.23 -3.00
C LEU A 114 1.34 -3.55 -4.44
N PHE A 115 0.77 -2.83 -5.40
CA PHE A 115 1.42 -2.66 -6.70
C PHE A 115 2.48 -1.57 -6.59
N VAL A 116 3.71 -1.85 -7.03
CA VAL A 116 4.82 -0.90 -6.94
C VAL A 116 5.42 -0.66 -8.32
N ALA A 117 5.27 0.57 -8.84
CA ALA A 117 5.94 1.04 -10.03
C ALA A 117 7.14 1.92 -9.64
N ARG A 118 8.35 1.63 -10.14
CA ARG A 118 9.57 2.36 -9.75
C ARG A 118 10.35 2.86 -10.97
N VAL A 119 10.70 4.14 -10.93
CA VAL A 119 11.54 4.78 -11.95
C VAL A 119 12.32 5.91 -11.30
N ALA A 120 13.51 6.26 -11.84
CA ALA A 120 14.30 7.38 -11.35
C ALA A 120 13.46 8.66 -11.32
N GLY A 121 13.41 9.32 -10.14
CA GLY A 121 12.62 10.54 -9.94
C GLY A 121 11.10 10.35 -9.96
N ASN A 122 10.61 9.11 -9.85
CA ASN A 122 9.17 8.77 -9.86
C ASN A 122 8.33 9.49 -10.94
N VAL A 123 8.92 9.65 -12.14
CA VAL A 123 8.26 10.30 -13.27
C VAL A 123 7.19 9.39 -13.87
N ALA A 124 5.97 9.89 -14.04
CA ALA A 124 4.88 9.17 -14.69
C ALA A 124 5.09 9.17 -16.23
N SER A 125 5.92 8.26 -16.72
CA SER A 125 6.07 8.01 -18.16
C SER A 125 4.85 7.26 -18.72
N PRO A 126 4.64 7.24 -20.06
CA PRO A 126 3.52 6.49 -20.67
C PRO A 126 3.46 5.01 -20.22
N ASP A 127 4.60 4.32 -20.17
CA ASP A 127 4.66 2.91 -19.77
C ASP A 127 4.28 2.70 -18.30
N LEU A 128 4.73 3.60 -17.42
CA LEU A 128 4.34 3.56 -16.02
C LEU A 128 2.88 3.94 -15.81
N THR A 129 2.37 4.91 -16.60
CA THR A 129 0.95 5.26 -16.57
C THR A 129 0.10 4.06 -16.97
N ALA A 130 0.45 3.34 -18.04
CA ALA A 130 -0.25 2.13 -18.43
C ALA A 130 -0.21 1.03 -17.34
N SER A 131 0.92 0.88 -16.66
CA SER A 131 1.03 -0.06 -15.52
C SER A 131 0.15 0.35 -14.34
N LEU A 132 0.05 1.65 -14.04
CA LEU A 132 -0.83 2.16 -13.00
C LEU A 132 -2.31 2.06 -13.38
N GLU A 133 -2.65 2.23 -14.66
CA GLU A 133 -4.00 1.97 -15.16
C GLU A 133 -4.41 0.51 -14.97
N TYR A 134 -3.50 -0.44 -15.26
CA TYR A 134 -3.71 -1.85 -14.93
C TYR A 134 -3.98 -2.03 -13.43
N ALA A 135 -3.12 -1.48 -12.58
CA ALA A 135 -3.24 -1.59 -11.12
C ALA A 135 -4.55 -0.99 -10.55
N THR A 136 -5.16 -0.01 -11.22
CA THR A 136 -6.44 0.59 -10.80
C THR A 136 -7.67 -0.16 -11.32
N LYS A 137 -7.47 -1.07 -12.27
CA LYS A 137 -8.55 -1.87 -12.86
C LYS A 137 -8.72 -3.23 -12.15
N TYR A 138 -7.65 -3.77 -11.63
CA TYR A 138 -7.57 -5.10 -10.99
C TYR A 138 -7.18 -4.98 -9.52
#